data_525464122e0f828fa6b1d92517dbcea9
#
_entry.id   525464122e0f828fa6b1d92517dbcea9
#
_cell.length_a   1.000
_cell.length_b   1.000
_cell.length_c   1.000
_cell.angle_alpha   90.00
_cell.angle_beta   90.00
_cell.angle_gamma   90.00
#
_symmetry.space_group_name_H-M   'P 1'
#
loop_
_entity.id
_entity.type
_entity.pdbx_description
1 polymer ?
#
loop_
_entity_poly.entity_id
_entity_poly.type
_entity_poly.pdbx_seq_one_letter_code
_entity_poly.pdbx_strand_id
1 'polypeptide(L)'
;MSNSSINEILWTKHELISASKGKDLTTKFLNNKKIMGISIDTRSIEQNDLFIALKGKNFDGHDFLEKAIQKGASGVIVSRKDSALRYNGLFVKNTHAALINFAEFSRNRFKGKIIGITGSNGKTTTKDMAKIIFNEFGKTFATPGNNNNLIGLSLSLMKLPYN
;
A
#
# COMPACT_ATOMS: atom_id res chain seq x y z
N MET A 1 -13.83 25.71 4.45
CA MET A 1 -12.39 25.74 4.82
C MET A 1 -11.71 24.67 4.00
N SER A 2 -10.83 25.07 3.12
CA SER A 2 -10.26 24.26 2.04
C SER A 2 -9.42 23.11 2.57
N ASN A 3 -9.83 21.86 2.27
CA ASN A 3 -9.00 20.68 2.37
C ASN A 3 -7.83 20.80 1.37
N SER A 4 -6.76 21.43 1.77
CA SER A 4 -5.48 21.23 1.12
C SER A 4 -5.00 19.82 1.49
N SER A 5 -5.41 18.82 0.71
CA SER A 5 -4.71 17.54 0.67
C SER A 5 -3.26 17.83 0.29
N ILE A 6 -2.41 17.91 1.29
CA ILE A 6 -0.97 17.93 1.10
C ILE A 6 -0.67 16.64 0.32
N ASN A 7 -0.20 16.80 -0.93
CA ASN A 7 0.29 15.72 -1.79
C ASN A 7 1.59 15.16 -1.18
N GLU A 8 1.50 14.49 -0.05
CA GLU A 8 2.64 13.89 0.62
C GLU A 8 3.02 12.59 -0.11
N ILE A 9 4.27 12.48 -0.47
CA ILE A 9 4.85 11.25 -1.00
C ILE A 9 4.68 10.17 0.06
N LEU A 10 3.93 9.13 -0.26
CA LEU A 10 3.66 8.05 0.69
C LEU A 10 4.86 7.09 0.81
N TRP A 11 5.60 6.88 -0.29
CA TRP A 11 6.75 5.99 -0.36
C TRP A 11 7.83 6.51 -1.31
N THR A 12 9.08 6.42 -0.88
CA THR A 12 10.24 6.66 -1.75
C THR A 12 10.73 5.35 -2.39
N LYS A 13 11.44 5.45 -3.52
CA LYS A 13 12.09 4.29 -4.16
C LYS A 13 13.00 3.54 -3.20
N HIS A 14 13.81 4.26 -2.42
CA HIS A 14 14.74 3.68 -1.46
C HIS A 14 14.02 2.84 -0.39
N GLU A 15 12.93 3.35 0.16
CA GLU A 15 12.14 2.63 1.16
C GLU A 15 11.49 1.37 0.59
N LEU A 16 10.95 1.44 -0.64
CA LEU A 16 10.37 0.27 -1.28
C LEU A 16 11.39 -0.83 -1.51
N ILE A 17 12.59 -0.49 -1.97
CA ILE A 17 13.67 -1.46 -2.17
C ILE A 17 14.12 -2.04 -0.83
N SER A 18 14.39 -1.18 0.15
CA SER A 18 14.86 -1.59 1.49
C SER A 18 13.84 -2.47 2.21
N ALA A 19 12.58 -2.03 2.31
CA ALA A 19 11.54 -2.76 3.01
C ALA A 19 11.23 -4.12 2.38
N SER A 20 11.12 -4.18 1.04
CA SER A 20 10.78 -5.42 0.33
C SER A 20 11.95 -6.39 0.15
N LYS A 21 13.19 -5.93 0.33
CA LYS A 21 14.40 -6.61 -0.14
C LYS A 21 14.34 -6.92 -1.65
N GLY A 22 13.64 -6.05 -2.39
CA GLY A 22 13.44 -6.18 -3.83
C GLY A 22 14.66 -5.75 -4.64
N LYS A 23 14.63 -6.07 -5.94
CA LYS A 23 15.68 -5.71 -6.89
C LYS A 23 15.09 -4.92 -8.04
N ASP A 24 15.62 -3.72 -8.29
CA ASP A 24 15.37 -2.95 -9.51
C ASP A 24 16.27 -3.51 -10.63
N LEU A 25 15.72 -4.41 -11.44
CA LEU A 25 16.48 -5.11 -12.49
C LEU A 25 16.82 -4.21 -13.69
N THR A 26 16.11 -3.08 -13.85
CA THR A 26 16.25 -2.17 -14.99
C THR A 26 16.95 -0.87 -14.63
N THR A 27 17.18 -0.62 -13.35
CA THR A 27 17.58 0.68 -12.77
C THR A 27 16.56 1.81 -13.02
N LYS A 28 15.45 1.51 -13.68
CA LYS A 28 14.40 2.46 -14.09
C LYS A 28 13.15 2.45 -13.21
N PHE A 29 13.11 1.62 -12.16
CA PHE A 29 11.98 1.59 -11.24
C PHE A 29 11.75 2.98 -10.64
N LEU A 30 10.53 3.49 -10.76
CA LEU A 30 10.12 4.81 -10.26
C LEU A 30 11.00 5.99 -10.71
N ASN A 31 11.55 5.98 -11.92
CA ASN A 31 12.33 7.12 -12.43
C ASN A 31 11.61 8.48 -12.18
N ASN A 32 11.95 9.14 -11.06
CA ASN A 32 11.37 10.41 -10.60
C ASN A 32 9.86 10.43 -10.38
N LYS A 33 9.19 9.26 -10.39
CA LYS A 33 7.76 9.16 -10.11
C LYS A 33 7.53 9.12 -8.60
N LYS A 34 6.46 9.78 -8.16
CA LYS A 34 6.01 9.77 -6.77
C LYS A 34 4.99 8.67 -6.57
N ILE A 35 4.97 8.08 -5.37
CA ILE A 35 3.93 7.15 -4.94
C ILE A 35 3.02 7.87 -3.95
N MET A 36 1.74 8.00 -4.32
CA MET A 36 0.72 8.69 -3.54
C MET A 36 -0.25 7.73 -2.87
N GLY A 37 -0.36 6.52 -3.38
CA GLY A 37 -1.24 5.47 -2.87
C GLY A 37 -0.73 4.08 -3.20
N ILE A 38 -1.48 3.07 -2.78
CA ILE A 38 -1.15 1.66 -2.99
C ILE A 38 -2.41 0.90 -3.32
N SER A 39 -2.35 0.10 -4.37
CA SER A 39 -3.45 -0.76 -4.77
C SER A 39 -2.98 -2.18 -5.12
N ILE A 40 -3.85 -3.15 -4.91
CA ILE A 40 -3.73 -4.54 -5.37
C ILE A 40 -4.85 -4.90 -6.35
N ASP A 41 -5.73 -3.93 -6.66
CA ASP A 41 -6.90 -4.11 -7.50
C ASP A 41 -6.98 -3.01 -8.55
N THR A 42 -6.91 -3.39 -9.83
CA THR A 42 -6.97 -2.43 -10.94
C THR A 42 -8.29 -1.66 -11.05
N ARG A 43 -9.35 -2.06 -10.34
CA ARG A 43 -10.62 -1.34 -10.31
C ARG A 43 -10.53 -0.06 -9.47
N SER A 44 -9.69 -0.08 -8.45
CA SER A 44 -9.50 1.01 -7.48
C SER A 44 -8.18 1.76 -7.61
N ILE A 45 -7.42 1.55 -8.69
CA ILE A 45 -6.18 2.29 -8.94
C ILE A 45 -6.48 3.76 -9.20
N GLU A 46 -5.75 4.61 -8.53
CA GLU A 46 -5.68 6.05 -8.74
C GLU A 46 -4.33 6.46 -9.34
N GLN A 47 -4.27 7.72 -9.82
CA GLN A 47 -3.05 8.27 -10.39
C GLN A 47 -1.93 8.28 -9.35
N ASN A 48 -0.74 7.84 -9.75
CA ASN A 48 0.45 7.71 -8.91
C ASN A 48 0.37 6.60 -7.82
N ASP A 49 -0.53 5.65 -7.95
CA ASP A 49 -0.52 4.47 -7.10
C ASP A 49 0.66 3.55 -7.40
N LEU A 50 1.11 2.83 -6.38
CA LEU A 50 1.93 1.64 -6.50
C LEU A 50 1.01 0.42 -6.61
N PHE A 51 1.11 -0.34 -7.70
CA PHE A 51 0.36 -1.58 -7.85
C PHE A 51 1.18 -2.79 -7.41
N ILE A 52 0.64 -3.61 -6.51
CA ILE A 52 1.29 -4.86 -6.04
C ILE A 52 0.57 -6.05 -6.66
N ALA A 53 1.26 -6.79 -7.52
CA ALA A 53 0.71 -7.95 -8.22
C ALA A 53 0.64 -9.19 -7.29
N LEU A 54 -0.43 -9.31 -6.51
CA LEU A 54 -0.65 -10.48 -5.67
C LEU A 54 -1.21 -11.65 -6.49
N LYS A 55 -0.74 -12.86 -6.19
CA LYS A 55 -1.30 -14.09 -6.73
C LYS A 55 -2.28 -14.68 -5.72
N GLY A 56 -3.56 -14.68 -6.07
CA GLY A 56 -4.63 -15.32 -5.32
C GLY A 56 -4.93 -16.74 -5.79
N LYS A 57 -5.98 -17.35 -5.26
CA LYS A 57 -6.42 -18.70 -5.69
C LYS A 57 -6.97 -18.70 -7.12
N ASN A 58 -7.75 -17.67 -7.48
CA ASN A 58 -8.48 -17.59 -8.75
C ASN A 58 -7.91 -16.52 -9.71
N PHE A 59 -7.02 -15.67 -9.25
CA PHE A 59 -6.48 -14.53 -10.01
C PHE A 59 -4.99 -14.42 -9.79
N ASP A 60 -4.26 -14.03 -10.84
CA ASP A 60 -2.89 -13.58 -10.72
C ASP A 60 -2.79 -12.10 -11.06
N GLY A 61 -2.39 -11.27 -10.11
CA GLY A 61 -2.23 -9.84 -10.30
C GLY A 61 -1.26 -9.46 -11.41
N HIS A 62 -0.33 -10.37 -11.76
CA HIS A 62 0.60 -10.16 -12.88
C HIS A 62 -0.09 -10.09 -14.24
N ASP A 63 -1.27 -10.66 -14.38
CA ASP A 63 -2.03 -10.63 -15.64
C ASP A 63 -2.72 -9.28 -15.87
N PHE A 64 -2.71 -8.40 -14.86
CA PHE A 64 -3.35 -7.08 -14.89
C PHE A 64 -2.34 -5.91 -14.90
N LEU A 65 -1.04 -6.16 -15.08
CA LEU A 65 0.00 -5.12 -14.99
C LEU A 65 -0.19 -4.03 -16.05
N GLU A 66 -0.49 -4.40 -17.28
CA GLU A 66 -0.73 -3.45 -18.36
C GLU A 66 -1.91 -2.52 -18.02
N LYS A 67 -3.02 -3.11 -17.57
CA LYS A 67 -4.19 -2.36 -17.13
C LYS A 67 -3.90 -1.44 -15.95
N ALA A 68 -3.06 -1.88 -15.00
CA ALA A 68 -2.63 -1.06 -13.87
C ALA A 68 -1.87 0.18 -14.34
N ILE A 69 -0.92 0.03 -15.26
CA ILE A 69 -0.14 1.14 -15.82
C ILE A 69 -1.05 2.09 -16.62
N GLN A 70 -1.93 1.56 -17.48
CA GLN A 70 -2.88 2.38 -18.25
C GLN A 70 -3.80 3.22 -17.35
N LYS A 71 -4.12 2.73 -16.15
CA LYS A 71 -4.93 3.43 -15.16
C LYS A 71 -4.15 4.42 -14.29
N GLY A 72 -2.84 4.56 -14.49
CA GLY A 72 -2.03 5.58 -13.82
C GLY A 72 -1.15 5.07 -12.68
N ALA A 73 -0.96 3.74 -12.56
CA ALA A 73 0.03 3.23 -11.62
C ALA A 73 1.44 3.76 -11.98
N SER A 74 2.11 4.36 -11.02
CA SER A 74 3.46 4.90 -11.18
C SER A 74 4.54 3.83 -11.13
N GLY A 75 4.27 2.73 -10.44
CA GLY A 75 5.17 1.59 -10.32
C GLY A 75 4.43 0.29 -10.05
N VAL A 76 5.11 -0.82 -10.28
CA VAL A 76 4.57 -2.16 -10.01
C VAL A 76 5.55 -2.99 -9.19
N ILE A 77 5.03 -3.78 -8.27
CA ILE A 77 5.78 -4.79 -7.49
C ILE A 77 5.38 -6.16 -8.02
N VAL A 78 6.35 -6.94 -8.46
CA VAL A 78 6.12 -8.20 -9.16
C VAL A 78 7.05 -9.31 -8.67
N SER A 79 6.61 -10.58 -8.80
CA SER A 79 7.44 -11.75 -8.51
C SER A 79 7.86 -12.53 -9.75
N ARG A 80 7.56 -12.01 -10.94
CA ARG A 80 8.02 -12.53 -12.22
C ARG A 80 9.11 -11.62 -12.79
N LYS A 81 10.29 -12.15 -13.13
CA LYS A 81 11.42 -11.36 -13.64
C LYS A 81 11.14 -10.71 -15.00
N ASP A 82 10.47 -11.42 -15.90
CA ASP A 82 10.03 -10.92 -17.20
C ASP A 82 9.12 -9.70 -17.05
N SER A 83 8.17 -9.77 -16.13
CA SER A 83 7.28 -8.64 -15.80
C SER A 83 8.05 -7.46 -15.22
N ALA A 84 9.02 -7.71 -14.34
CA ALA A 84 9.87 -6.64 -13.79
C ALA A 84 10.66 -5.92 -14.89
N LEU A 85 11.21 -6.66 -15.85
CA LEU A 85 11.95 -6.09 -16.99
C LEU A 85 11.02 -5.32 -17.92
N ARG A 86 9.87 -5.90 -18.29
CA ARG A 86 8.91 -5.30 -19.24
C ARG A 86 8.31 -3.99 -18.73
N TYR A 87 7.95 -3.93 -17.44
CA TYR A 87 7.23 -2.79 -16.84
C TYR A 87 8.11 -1.90 -15.96
N ASN A 88 9.44 -2.09 -15.99
CA ASN A 88 10.38 -1.41 -15.08
C ASN A 88 9.91 -1.52 -13.61
N GLY A 89 9.42 -2.72 -13.23
CA GLY A 89 8.88 -3.00 -11.91
C GLY A 89 9.96 -3.39 -10.90
N LEU A 90 9.65 -3.29 -9.62
CA LEU A 90 10.48 -3.84 -8.56
C LEU A 90 10.24 -5.36 -8.45
N PHE A 91 11.30 -6.13 -8.68
CA PHE A 91 11.25 -7.57 -8.53
C PHE A 91 11.39 -7.98 -7.06
N VAL A 92 10.48 -8.81 -6.57
CA VAL A 92 10.53 -9.46 -5.26
C VAL A 92 10.35 -10.96 -5.40
N LYS A 93 10.88 -11.76 -4.48
CA LYS A 93 10.71 -13.21 -4.53
C LYS A 93 9.26 -13.66 -4.30
N ASN A 94 8.53 -12.90 -3.45
CA ASN A 94 7.14 -13.17 -3.11
C ASN A 94 6.42 -11.86 -2.80
N THR A 95 5.37 -11.56 -3.54
CA THR A 95 4.63 -10.29 -3.41
C THR A 95 3.79 -10.22 -2.13
N HIS A 96 3.30 -11.35 -1.60
CA HIS A 96 2.62 -11.38 -0.30
C HIS A 96 3.58 -11.09 0.85
N ALA A 97 4.78 -11.71 0.83
CA ALA A 97 5.80 -11.41 1.82
C ALA A 97 6.26 -9.94 1.74
N ALA A 98 6.42 -9.41 0.54
CA ALA A 98 6.76 -8.00 0.34
C ALA A 98 5.69 -7.07 0.91
N LEU A 99 4.40 -7.39 0.72
CA LEU A 99 3.29 -6.62 1.29
C LEU A 99 3.36 -6.56 2.82
N ILE A 100 3.68 -7.68 3.47
CA ILE A 100 3.83 -7.73 4.94
C ILE A 100 5.05 -6.89 5.38
N ASN A 101 6.17 -7.04 4.71
CA ASN A 101 7.38 -6.27 5.01
C ASN A 101 7.16 -4.75 4.84
N PHE A 102 6.40 -4.33 3.83
CA PHE A 102 6.00 -2.93 3.67
C PHE A 102 5.13 -2.46 4.85
N ALA A 103 4.18 -3.29 5.29
CA ALA A 103 3.32 -2.96 6.43
C ALA A 103 4.13 -2.81 7.73
N GLU A 104 5.08 -3.70 7.99
CA GLU A 104 6.01 -3.62 9.12
C GLU A 104 6.87 -2.35 9.05
N PHE A 105 7.41 -2.05 7.87
CA PHE A 105 8.21 -0.84 7.67
C PHE A 105 7.38 0.42 7.96
N SER A 106 6.15 0.51 7.43
CA SER A 106 5.23 1.61 7.71
C SER A 106 4.90 1.73 9.20
N ARG A 107 4.62 0.59 9.84
CA ARG A 107 4.36 0.56 11.28
C ARG A 107 5.54 1.11 12.09
N ASN A 108 6.75 0.73 11.73
CA ASN A 108 7.97 1.12 12.45
C ASN A 108 8.34 2.60 12.24
N ARG A 109 8.08 3.16 11.05
CA ARG A 109 8.33 4.59 10.79
C ARG A 109 7.27 5.51 11.39
N PHE A 110 6.03 5.01 11.58
CA PHE A 110 4.94 5.80 12.13
C PHE A 110 5.14 6.06 13.62
N LYS A 111 5.11 7.33 14.04
CA LYS A 111 5.33 7.77 15.43
C LYS A 111 4.04 7.95 16.21
N GLY A 112 2.89 7.95 15.53
CA GLY A 112 1.59 8.08 16.19
C GLY A 112 1.19 6.86 17.01
N LYS A 113 0.12 7.01 17.79
CA LYS A 113 -0.47 5.90 18.54
C LYS A 113 -1.23 4.96 17.63
N ILE A 114 -1.12 3.66 17.86
CA ILE A 114 -1.89 2.63 17.15
C ILE A 114 -2.76 1.89 18.17
N ILE A 115 -4.05 1.79 17.87
CA ILE A 115 -5.02 1.09 18.69
C ILE A 115 -5.54 -0.10 17.91
N GLY A 116 -5.37 -1.30 18.44
CA GLY A 116 -5.95 -2.53 17.90
C GLY A 116 -7.27 -2.83 18.59
N ILE A 117 -8.31 -3.14 17.78
CA ILE A 117 -9.63 -3.50 18.27
C ILE A 117 -9.91 -4.94 17.84
N THR A 118 -10.13 -5.84 18.80
CA THR A 118 -10.49 -7.23 18.58
C THR A 118 -11.77 -7.58 19.33
N GLY A 119 -12.39 -8.70 19.01
CA GLY A 119 -13.62 -9.17 19.64
C GLY A 119 -14.48 -10.01 18.68
N SER A 120 -15.47 -10.70 19.19
CA SER A 120 -16.39 -11.51 18.39
C SER A 120 -17.35 -10.63 17.58
N ASN A 121 -17.93 -9.59 18.22
CA ASN A 121 -18.89 -8.67 17.63
C ASN A 121 -18.49 -7.21 17.89
N GLY A 122 -19.09 -6.26 17.16
CA GLY A 122 -18.97 -4.83 17.43
C GLY A 122 -17.65 -4.17 17.00
N LYS A 123 -16.65 -4.91 16.50
CA LYS A 123 -15.34 -4.36 16.11
C LYS A 123 -15.42 -3.14 15.19
N THR A 124 -16.21 -3.24 14.12
CA THR A 124 -16.37 -2.16 13.13
C THR A 124 -17.02 -0.93 13.76
N THR A 125 -18.10 -1.13 14.50
CA THR A 125 -18.80 -0.03 15.19
C THR A 125 -17.90 0.66 16.20
N THR A 126 -17.18 -0.10 17.04
CA THR A 126 -16.22 0.44 18.00
C THR A 126 -15.10 1.21 17.33
N LYS A 127 -14.58 0.70 16.22
CA LYS A 127 -13.55 1.37 15.41
C LYS A 127 -14.07 2.71 14.85
N ASP A 128 -15.30 2.72 14.31
CA ASP A 128 -15.86 3.93 13.70
C ASP A 128 -16.19 4.98 14.78
N MET A 129 -16.72 4.58 15.93
CA MET A 129 -16.90 5.47 17.10
C MET A 129 -15.57 6.04 17.59
N ALA A 130 -14.56 5.18 17.76
CA ALA A 130 -13.22 5.60 18.18
C ALA A 130 -12.61 6.61 17.20
N LYS A 131 -12.77 6.38 15.87
CA LYS A 131 -12.31 7.33 14.85
C LYS A 131 -12.95 8.71 15.01
N ILE A 132 -14.25 8.78 15.25
CA ILE A 132 -14.97 10.06 15.44
C ILE A 132 -14.42 10.78 16.66
N ILE A 133 -14.32 10.09 17.80
CA ILE A 133 -13.82 10.67 19.04
C ILE A 133 -12.37 11.15 18.89
N PHE A 134 -11.48 10.32 18.34
CA PHE A 134 -10.06 10.71 18.25
C PHE A 134 -9.80 11.80 17.21
N ASN A 135 -10.67 11.98 16.21
CA ASN A 135 -10.55 13.09 15.27
C ASN A 135 -10.70 14.47 15.94
N GLU A 136 -11.39 14.56 17.09
CA GLU A 136 -11.48 15.81 17.88
C GLU A 136 -10.13 16.18 18.53
N PHE A 137 -9.25 15.20 18.74
CA PHE A 137 -7.94 15.38 19.38
C PHE A 137 -6.78 15.41 18.38
N GLY A 138 -7.01 15.03 17.14
CA GLY A 138 -5.99 15.02 16.10
C GLY A 138 -6.32 14.14 14.90
N LYS A 139 -5.49 14.23 13.84
CA LYS A 139 -5.68 13.48 12.61
C LYS A 139 -5.70 11.99 12.89
N THR A 140 -6.81 11.33 12.64
CA THR A 140 -7.02 9.91 12.92
C THR A 140 -7.28 9.13 11.64
N PHE A 141 -6.48 8.09 11.40
CA PHE A 141 -6.68 7.12 10.34
C PHE A 141 -7.30 5.85 10.92
N ALA A 142 -8.33 5.31 10.28
CA ALA A 142 -8.91 4.02 10.65
C ALA A 142 -8.97 3.09 9.44
N THR A 143 -8.79 1.78 9.67
CA THR A 143 -8.92 0.77 8.62
C THR A 143 -10.26 0.89 7.90
N PRO A 144 -10.28 1.03 6.56
CA PRO A 144 -11.53 1.15 5.80
C PRO A 144 -12.37 -0.14 5.89
N GLY A 145 -13.68 0.01 6.04
CA GLY A 145 -14.62 -1.10 6.03
C GLY A 145 -14.28 -2.19 7.06
N ASN A 146 -14.40 -3.45 6.63
CA ASN A 146 -14.09 -4.65 7.40
C ASN A 146 -12.81 -5.36 6.93
N ASN A 147 -11.80 -4.62 6.48
CA ASN A 147 -10.49 -5.15 6.06
C ASN A 147 -9.74 -5.78 7.25
N ASN A 148 -10.27 -6.91 7.75
CA ASN A 148 -9.83 -7.61 8.96
C ASN A 148 -8.93 -8.82 8.69
N ASN A 149 -8.50 -9.00 7.46
CA ASN A 149 -7.53 -10.02 7.07
C ASN A 149 -6.12 -9.43 6.94
N LEU A 150 -5.12 -10.30 6.82
CA LEU A 150 -3.71 -9.91 6.74
C LEU A 150 -3.43 -8.93 5.59
N ILE A 151 -4.04 -9.13 4.41
CA ILE A 151 -3.86 -8.24 3.25
C ILE A 151 -4.47 -6.87 3.53
N GLY A 152 -5.70 -6.81 4.03
CA GLY A 152 -6.38 -5.55 4.35
C GLY A 152 -5.69 -4.75 5.44
N LEU A 153 -5.20 -5.43 6.48
CA LEU A 153 -4.39 -4.81 7.53
C LEU A 153 -3.08 -4.25 6.96
N SER A 154 -2.37 -5.04 6.16
CA SER A 154 -1.12 -4.60 5.53
C SER A 154 -1.32 -3.35 4.67
N LEU A 155 -2.34 -3.34 3.80
CA LEU A 155 -2.68 -2.18 2.98
C LEU A 155 -3.03 -0.94 3.82
N SER A 156 -3.71 -1.14 4.95
CA SER A 156 -4.06 -0.04 5.87
C SER A 156 -2.81 0.55 6.52
N LEU A 157 -1.88 -0.29 6.97
CA LEU A 157 -0.61 0.16 7.56
C LEU A 157 0.28 0.88 6.53
N MET A 158 0.33 0.39 5.29
CA MET A 158 1.11 1.03 4.22
C MET A 158 0.61 2.43 3.84
N LYS A 159 -0.64 2.78 4.19
CA LYS A 159 -1.24 4.10 3.98
C LYS A 159 -1.01 5.07 5.14
N LEU A 160 -0.34 4.65 6.22
CA LEU A 160 -0.01 5.55 7.32
C LEU A 160 0.94 6.65 6.83
N PRO A 161 0.68 7.92 7.20
CA PRO A 161 1.54 9.04 6.84
C PRO A 161 2.91 8.90 7.52
N TYR A 162 3.86 9.73 7.09
CA TYR A 162 5.19 9.77 7.71
C TYR A 162 5.14 10.25 9.17
N ASN A 163 4.23 11.16 9.50
CA ASN A 163 3.99 11.68 10.87
C ASN A 163 2.57 12.21 11.00
#